data_f47d5ac41ecc716ff1d87ba7d010681e
#
_entry.id   f47d5ac41ecc716ff1d87ba7d010681e
#
_cell.length_a   1.000
_cell.length_b   1.000
_cell.length_c   1.000
_cell.angle_alpha   90.00
_cell.angle_beta   90.00
_cell.angle_gamma   90.00
#
_symmetry.space_group_name_H-M   'P 1'
#
loop_
_entity.id
_entity.type
_entity.pdbx_description
1 polymer ?
#
loop_
_entity_poly.entity_id
_entity_poly.type
_entity_poly.pdbx_seq_one_letter_code
_entity_poly.pdbx_strand_id
1 'polypeptide(L)'
;MEYLTRREKINLYETMRRSFPKILVKDLAEHERICPVCNGLGMRIEDNIYGIKGDTSEAGRKYLFPYKHQALSFCQSCYNGVQRLCPYCGQPYKNQAYTHCDCEGQKKADEEERLKKWNEKVTKAVSVNEKDVNTMLYCEEFDEYYDTVDDFFEDYAANYEDEEVYNKPERLWVTSVEKISIDAYSVIENACEGLHEDAMENIDEKDIAELEEFLDNWCKKQTGTTTYYPCYKQYVVIDWSRY
;
A
#
# COMPACT_ATOMS: atom_id res chain seq x y z
N MET A 1 18.29 38.71 -27.95
CA MET A 1 18.33 38.86 -26.47
C MET A 1 19.66 38.26 -26.02
N GLU A 2 20.63 39.09 -25.70
CA GLU A 2 21.90 38.62 -25.12
C GLU A 2 21.61 38.00 -23.77
N TYR A 3 21.87 36.73 -23.63
CA TYR A 3 21.76 36.05 -22.34
C TYR A 3 22.90 36.57 -21.46
N LEU A 4 22.55 37.10 -20.29
CA LEU A 4 23.45 37.53 -19.27
C LEU A 4 24.54 36.47 -19.03
N THR A 5 25.75 36.77 -19.53
CA THR A 5 26.92 35.89 -19.34
C THR A 5 27.61 36.15 -17.99
N ARG A 6 27.08 37.06 -17.18
CA ARG A 6 27.65 37.41 -15.89
C ARG A 6 27.31 36.34 -14.85
N ARG A 7 28.36 35.68 -14.35
CA ARG A 7 28.24 34.73 -13.24
C ARG A 7 28.35 35.51 -11.92
N GLU A 8 27.25 35.54 -11.17
CA GLU A 8 27.25 36.09 -9.82
C GLU A 8 27.15 34.98 -8.78
N LYS A 9 27.88 35.16 -7.67
CA LYS A 9 27.82 34.20 -6.55
C LYS A 9 26.74 34.68 -5.58
N ILE A 10 25.79 33.81 -5.28
CA ILE A 10 24.82 34.03 -4.20
C ILE A 10 25.40 33.44 -2.93
N ASN A 11 25.63 34.27 -1.92
CA ASN A 11 25.95 33.76 -0.60
C ASN A 11 24.66 33.30 0.09
N LEU A 12 24.43 32.01 0.06
CA LEU A 12 23.21 31.41 0.63
C LEU A 12 23.07 31.73 2.12
N TYR A 13 24.14 31.67 2.87
CA TYR A 13 24.14 32.01 4.30
C TYR A 13 23.69 33.46 4.57
N GLU A 14 24.25 34.43 3.85
CA GLU A 14 23.88 35.82 3.98
C GLU A 14 22.43 36.06 3.53
N THR A 15 22.01 35.41 2.45
CA THR A 15 20.64 35.53 1.94
C THR A 15 19.66 34.96 2.95
N MET A 16 19.92 33.78 3.50
CA MET A 16 19.07 33.15 4.50
C MET A 16 19.04 33.95 5.81
N ARG A 17 20.19 34.48 6.26
CA ARG A 17 20.26 35.31 7.46
C ARG A 17 19.42 36.58 7.33
N ARG A 18 19.35 37.16 6.15
CA ARG A 18 18.53 38.37 5.87
C ARG A 18 17.05 38.03 5.73
N SER A 19 16.75 36.93 5.05
CA SER A 19 15.36 36.50 4.76
C SER A 19 14.68 35.80 5.95
N PHE A 20 15.49 35.15 6.80
CA PHE A 20 15.01 34.38 7.96
C PHE A 20 15.71 34.86 9.24
N PRO A 21 15.28 36.00 9.80
CA PRO A 21 15.91 36.56 10.99
C PRO A 21 15.70 35.73 12.27
N LYS A 22 14.89 34.70 12.22
CA LYS A 22 14.57 33.81 13.34
C LYS A 22 15.43 32.55 13.30
N ILE A 23 15.78 32.05 14.47
CA ILE A 23 16.40 30.73 14.61
C ILE A 23 15.36 29.68 14.27
N LEU A 24 15.71 28.73 13.39
CA LEU A 24 14.91 27.56 13.11
C LEU A 24 15.12 26.53 14.22
N VAL A 25 14.07 26.27 14.97
CA VAL A 25 14.04 25.22 16.00
C VAL A 25 13.28 24.02 15.45
N LYS A 26 13.81 22.83 15.67
CA LYS A 26 13.17 21.55 15.32
C LYS A 26 13.02 20.71 16.57
N ASP A 27 11.80 20.33 16.87
CA ASP A 27 11.52 19.31 17.87
C ASP A 27 11.80 17.94 17.24
N LEU A 28 12.61 17.14 17.93
CA LEU A 28 13.02 15.82 17.47
C LEU A 28 12.34 14.74 18.32
N ALA A 29 11.78 13.73 17.68
CA ALA A 29 11.33 12.53 18.35
C ALA A 29 12.52 11.62 18.72
N GLU A 30 12.27 10.58 19.52
CA GLU A 30 13.30 9.69 20.09
C GLU A 30 14.26 9.10 19.03
N HIS A 31 13.75 8.72 17.88
CA HIS A 31 14.54 8.13 16.78
C HIS A 31 14.68 9.09 15.61
N GLU A 32 14.92 10.34 15.91
CA GLU A 32 15.16 11.39 14.91
C GLU A 32 16.44 12.15 15.18
N ARG A 33 17.04 12.65 14.12
CA ARG A 33 18.19 13.55 14.22
C ARG A 33 18.13 14.65 13.16
N ILE A 34 18.84 15.72 13.38
CA ILE A 34 19.11 16.72 12.36
C ILE A 34 19.87 16.07 11.21
N CYS A 35 19.39 16.29 9.99
CA CYS A 35 20.02 15.74 8.81
C CYS A 35 21.44 16.32 8.64
N PRO A 36 22.51 15.49 8.61
CA PRO A 36 23.87 15.98 8.47
C PRO A 36 24.19 16.49 7.06
N VAL A 37 23.37 16.13 6.05
CA VAL A 37 23.59 16.52 4.65
C VAL A 37 23.16 17.97 4.40
N CYS A 38 22.04 18.40 4.97
CA CYS A 38 21.50 19.75 4.81
C CYS A 38 21.52 20.58 6.10
N ASN A 39 22.10 20.04 7.18
CA ASN A 39 22.17 20.67 8.49
C ASN A 39 20.81 21.19 9.00
N GLY A 40 19.77 20.42 8.77
CA GLY A 40 18.41 20.74 9.23
C GLY A 40 17.58 21.64 8.31
N LEU A 41 18.13 22.13 7.21
CA LEU A 41 17.43 23.04 6.31
C LEU A 41 16.36 22.35 5.45
N GLY A 42 16.52 21.06 5.19
CA GLY A 42 15.64 20.33 4.26
C GLY A 42 15.94 20.56 2.78
N MET A 43 16.88 21.47 2.49
CA MET A 43 17.28 21.85 1.14
C MET A 43 18.80 21.87 1.01
N ARG A 44 19.28 21.70 -0.21
CA ARG A 44 20.70 21.78 -0.54
C ARG A 44 20.91 22.37 -1.94
N ILE A 45 22.11 22.81 -2.23
CA ILE A 45 22.50 23.22 -3.57
C ILE A 45 22.95 21.98 -4.32
N GLU A 46 22.36 21.74 -5.48
CA GLU A 46 22.71 20.65 -6.38
C GLU A 46 22.98 21.17 -7.78
N ASP A 47 23.63 20.35 -8.61
CA ASP A 47 23.71 20.61 -10.02
C ASP A 47 22.32 20.57 -10.65
N ASN A 48 22.04 21.54 -11.50
CA ASN A 48 20.74 21.60 -12.18
C ASN A 48 20.64 20.47 -13.21
N ILE A 49 20.04 19.36 -12.83
CA ILE A 49 19.86 18.17 -13.66
C ILE A 49 19.00 18.42 -14.90
N TYR A 50 18.10 19.38 -14.85
CA TYR A 50 17.24 19.75 -15.98
C TYR A 50 18.00 20.53 -17.06
N GLY A 51 19.19 21.04 -16.74
CA GLY A 51 20.01 21.82 -17.64
C GLY A 51 21.21 21.11 -18.24
N ILE A 52 21.58 19.96 -17.70
CA ILE A 52 22.84 19.28 -18.06
C ILE A 52 22.59 18.04 -18.89
N LYS A 53 21.45 17.37 -18.75
CA LYS A 53 21.16 16.12 -19.44
C LYS A 53 20.18 16.33 -20.61
N GLY A 54 20.73 16.52 -21.76
CA GLY A 54 20.13 16.07 -23.00
C GLY A 54 19.46 17.10 -23.88
N ASP A 55 18.88 18.16 -23.41
CA ASP A 55 18.30 19.16 -24.32
C ASP A 55 19.19 20.38 -24.45
N THR A 56 20.08 20.31 -25.43
CA THR A 56 20.91 21.46 -25.85
C THR A 56 20.19 22.40 -26.83
N SER A 57 18.92 22.12 -27.13
CA SER A 57 18.09 22.95 -27.98
C SER A 57 17.87 24.34 -27.38
N GLU A 58 17.62 25.34 -28.23
CA GLU A 58 17.31 26.69 -27.78
C GLU A 58 16.00 26.72 -26.95
N ALA A 59 15.05 25.84 -27.24
CA ALA A 59 13.83 25.66 -26.45
C ALA A 59 14.11 25.07 -25.07
N GLY A 60 14.92 24.02 -24.96
CA GLY A 60 15.33 23.44 -23.68
C GLY A 60 16.09 24.43 -22.80
N ARG A 61 16.98 25.22 -23.38
CA ARG A 61 17.70 26.29 -22.66
C ARG A 61 16.78 27.39 -22.11
N LYS A 62 15.66 27.65 -22.78
CA LYS A 62 14.68 28.66 -22.37
C LYS A 62 13.96 28.31 -21.08
N TYR A 63 13.82 27.01 -20.78
CA TYR A 63 13.17 26.48 -19.58
C TYR A 63 14.15 26.16 -18.44
N LEU A 64 15.46 26.37 -18.64
CA LEU A 64 16.45 26.24 -17.59
C LEU A 64 16.27 27.39 -16.57
N PHE A 65 15.50 27.08 -15.57
CA PHE A 65 15.24 27.99 -14.45
C PHE A 65 16.49 28.27 -13.67
N PRO A 66 16.66 29.53 -13.29
CA PRO A 66 17.41 30.56 -13.94
C PRO A 66 18.91 30.31 -13.90
N TYR A 67 19.35 29.16 -13.43
CA TYR A 67 20.73 28.81 -13.13
C TYR A 67 21.17 27.60 -13.96
N LYS A 68 22.03 27.88 -14.92
CA LYS A 68 22.56 26.86 -15.84
C LYS A 68 23.35 25.75 -15.13
N HIS A 69 23.80 25.95 -13.89
CA HIS A 69 24.78 25.07 -13.26
C HIS A 69 24.35 24.55 -11.88
N GLN A 70 23.57 25.30 -11.13
CA GLN A 70 23.16 24.92 -9.79
C GLN A 70 21.73 25.34 -9.50
N ALA A 71 21.05 24.53 -8.74
CA ALA A 71 19.69 24.79 -8.24
C ALA A 71 19.58 24.48 -6.75
N LEU A 72 18.66 25.14 -6.11
CA LEU A 72 18.24 24.77 -4.77
C LEU A 72 17.22 23.64 -4.90
N SER A 73 17.50 22.49 -4.32
CA SER A 73 16.64 21.31 -4.35
C SER A 73 16.31 20.82 -2.94
N PHE A 74 15.24 20.05 -2.80
CA PHE A 74 14.95 19.35 -1.56
C PHE A 74 16.03 18.31 -1.25
N CYS A 75 16.41 18.23 0.02
CA CYS A 75 17.38 17.24 0.45
C CYS A 75 16.76 15.83 0.36
N GLN A 76 17.34 14.98 -0.49
CA GLN A 76 16.86 13.61 -0.69
C GLN A 76 17.19 12.67 0.49
N SER A 77 18.04 13.10 1.41
CA SER A 77 18.49 12.31 2.55
C SER A 77 17.65 12.50 3.82
N CYS A 78 16.59 13.33 3.76
CA CYS A 78 15.80 13.66 4.93
C CYS A 78 14.38 14.13 4.55
N TYR A 79 13.52 14.23 5.54
CA TYR A 79 12.24 14.92 5.42
C TYR A 79 12.30 16.23 6.21
N ASN A 80 12.16 17.37 5.52
CA ASN A 80 12.22 18.71 6.13
C ASN A 80 13.42 18.95 7.07
N GLY A 81 14.60 18.42 6.73
CA GLY A 81 15.81 18.61 7.52
C GLY A 81 16.00 17.63 8.68
N VAL A 82 15.07 16.70 8.88
CA VAL A 82 15.12 15.68 9.92
C VAL A 82 15.26 14.29 9.27
N GLN A 83 16.17 13.48 9.79
CA GLN A 83 16.29 12.07 9.43
C GLN A 83 15.63 11.21 10.50
N ARG A 84 14.72 10.33 10.10
CA ARG A 84 14.18 9.25 10.93
C ARG A 84 15.13 8.06 10.91
N LEU A 85 15.38 7.51 12.07
CA LEU A 85 16.31 6.40 12.29
C LEU A 85 15.52 5.14 12.67
N CYS A 86 16.02 4.01 12.22
CA CYS A 86 15.48 2.72 12.67
C CYS A 86 15.74 2.55 14.18
N PRO A 87 14.73 2.24 15.00
CA PRO A 87 14.89 2.07 16.44
C PRO A 87 15.78 0.88 16.81
N TYR A 88 15.93 -0.09 15.91
CA TYR A 88 16.69 -1.31 16.17
C TYR A 88 18.16 -1.22 15.78
N CYS A 89 18.50 -0.54 14.68
CA CYS A 89 19.89 -0.46 14.22
C CYS A 89 20.46 0.98 14.22
N GLY A 90 19.66 2.00 14.51
CA GLY A 90 20.07 3.40 14.54
C GLY A 90 20.43 4.01 13.19
N GLN A 91 20.30 3.25 12.10
CA GLN A 91 20.58 3.76 10.76
C GLN A 91 19.39 4.57 10.21
N PRO A 92 19.64 5.61 9.40
CA PRO A 92 18.58 6.33 8.75
C PRO A 92 17.85 5.42 7.76
N TYR A 93 16.53 5.54 7.72
CA TYR A 93 15.75 4.84 6.70
C TYR A 93 16.17 5.27 5.29
N LYS A 94 16.25 4.31 4.37
CA LYS A 94 16.58 4.57 2.95
C LYS A 94 15.60 5.55 2.30
N ASN A 95 14.33 5.38 2.60
CA ASN A 95 13.28 6.32 2.22
C ASN A 95 12.69 6.94 3.49
N GLN A 96 12.88 8.24 3.65
CA GLN A 96 12.43 8.96 4.84
C GLN A 96 10.90 9.16 4.91
N ALA A 97 10.18 8.85 3.82
CA ALA A 97 8.71 8.82 3.82
C ALA A 97 8.16 7.53 4.43
N TYR A 98 8.90 6.43 4.30
CA TYR A 98 8.50 5.12 4.80
C TYR A 98 9.48 4.63 5.88
N THR A 99 8.93 4.19 7.01
CA THR A 99 9.71 3.71 8.16
C THR A 99 9.93 2.20 8.07
N HIS A 100 10.62 1.74 7.03
CA HIS A 100 10.97 0.34 6.86
C HIS A 100 12.49 0.16 6.79
N CYS A 101 12.99 -0.84 7.50
CA CYS A 101 14.40 -1.21 7.55
C CYS A 101 14.56 -2.73 7.43
N ASP A 102 15.54 -3.15 6.61
CA ASP A 102 15.82 -4.58 6.39
C ASP A 102 16.72 -5.21 7.48
N CYS A 103 16.95 -4.52 8.61
CA CYS A 103 17.79 -5.04 9.67
C CYS A 103 17.11 -6.18 10.45
N GLU A 104 17.92 -7.05 11.06
CA GLU A 104 17.45 -8.20 11.84
C GLU A 104 16.47 -7.81 12.97
N GLY A 105 16.71 -6.67 13.63
CA GLY A 105 15.83 -6.19 14.69
C GLY A 105 14.45 -5.81 14.17
N GLN A 106 14.38 -5.13 13.02
CA GLN A 106 13.09 -4.78 12.40
C GLN A 106 12.34 -6.04 11.96
N LYS A 107 13.03 -6.97 11.30
CA LYS A 107 12.41 -8.24 10.85
C LYS A 107 11.81 -9.03 11.99
N LYS A 108 12.52 -9.10 13.13
CA LYS A 108 11.99 -9.78 14.33
C LYS A 108 10.75 -9.08 14.89
N ALA A 109 10.78 -7.75 14.96
CA ALA A 109 9.62 -7.00 15.45
C ALA A 109 8.40 -7.11 14.52
N ASP A 110 8.62 -7.08 13.22
CA ASP A 110 7.56 -7.27 12.22
C ASP A 110 6.95 -8.67 12.33
N GLU A 111 7.79 -9.70 12.54
CA GLU A 111 7.34 -11.07 12.75
C GLU A 111 6.57 -11.24 14.07
N GLU A 112 7.05 -10.66 15.16
CA GLU A 112 6.34 -10.66 16.45
C GLU A 112 4.98 -9.95 16.34
N GLU A 113 4.92 -8.82 15.63
CA GLU A 113 3.67 -8.11 15.39
C GLU A 113 2.72 -8.93 14.51
N ARG A 114 3.24 -9.60 13.48
CA ARG A 114 2.49 -10.50 12.61
C ARG A 114 1.87 -11.66 13.40
N LEU A 115 2.68 -12.31 14.23
CA LEU A 115 2.23 -13.42 15.09
C LEU A 115 1.18 -12.94 16.12
N LYS A 116 1.38 -11.77 16.70
CA LYS A 116 0.41 -11.19 17.64
C LYS A 116 -0.94 -10.93 16.95
N LYS A 117 -0.93 -10.27 15.80
CA LYS A 117 -2.16 -10.02 15.01
C LYS A 117 -2.84 -11.33 14.61
N TRP A 118 -2.06 -12.33 14.26
CA TRP A 118 -2.54 -13.66 13.93
C TRP A 118 -3.24 -14.32 15.14
N ASN A 119 -2.57 -14.38 16.28
CA ASN A 119 -3.13 -14.93 17.51
C ASN A 119 -4.43 -14.21 17.93
N GLU A 120 -4.48 -12.89 17.78
CA GLU A 120 -5.69 -12.11 18.05
C GLU A 120 -6.85 -12.49 17.11
N LYS A 121 -6.58 -12.75 15.84
CA LYS A 121 -7.60 -13.25 14.88
C LYS A 121 -8.11 -14.61 15.29
N VAL A 122 -7.21 -15.56 15.55
CA VAL A 122 -7.56 -16.93 15.96
C VAL A 122 -8.38 -16.95 17.25
N THR A 123 -8.01 -16.13 18.23
CA THR A 123 -8.72 -16.05 19.53
C THR A 123 -10.13 -15.50 19.40
N LYS A 124 -10.38 -14.63 18.42
CA LYS A 124 -11.70 -14.05 18.15
C LYS A 124 -12.58 -14.92 17.26
N ALA A 125 -11.99 -15.90 16.59
CA ALA A 125 -12.71 -16.78 15.67
C ALA A 125 -13.52 -17.82 16.43
N VAL A 126 -14.63 -18.21 15.83
CA VAL A 126 -15.57 -19.20 16.40
C VAL A 126 -15.47 -20.52 15.64
N SER A 127 -15.33 -21.62 16.38
CA SER A 127 -15.41 -22.94 15.79
C SER A 127 -16.85 -23.25 15.40
N VAL A 128 -17.04 -23.76 14.18
CA VAL A 128 -18.33 -24.19 13.63
C VAL A 128 -18.27 -25.66 13.22
N ASN A 129 -19.43 -26.31 13.14
CA ASN A 129 -19.49 -27.67 12.65
C ASN A 129 -19.38 -27.68 11.13
N GLU A 130 -18.61 -28.60 10.56
CA GLU A 130 -18.46 -28.76 9.10
C GLU A 130 -19.82 -28.83 8.37
N LYS A 131 -20.81 -29.49 8.98
CA LYS A 131 -22.17 -29.65 8.41
C LYS A 131 -22.97 -28.36 8.28
N ASP A 132 -22.57 -27.33 9.03
CA ASP A 132 -23.19 -26.01 9.01
C ASP A 132 -22.52 -25.07 8.01
N VAL A 133 -21.43 -25.53 7.36
CA VAL A 133 -20.69 -24.75 6.35
C VAL A 133 -21.23 -25.12 4.97
N ASN A 134 -21.58 -24.08 4.21
CA ASN A 134 -22.10 -24.19 2.83
C ASN A 134 -21.23 -23.44 1.81
N THR A 135 -19.99 -23.16 2.19
CA THR A 135 -18.99 -22.49 1.38
C THR A 135 -17.70 -23.30 1.38
N MET A 136 -16.73 -22.95 0.56
CA MET A 136 -15.42 -23.60 0.58
C MET A 136 -14.71 -23.36 1.90
N LEU A 137 -13.86 -24.30 2.26
CA LEU A 137 -12.92 -24.25 3.37
C LEU A 137 -11.54 -23.89 2.84
N TYR A 138 -10.79 -23.10 3.57
CA TYR A 138 -9.44 -22.66 3.20
C TYR A 138 -8.40 -23.12 4.22
N CYS A 139 -7.36 -23.78 3.75
CA CYS A 139 -6.19 -24.14 4.52
C CYS A 139 -5.10 -23.09 4.33
N GLU A 140 -4.73 -22.35 5.38
CA GLU A 140 -3.71 -21.31 5.30
C GLU A 140 -2.29 -21.88 5.17
N GLU A 141 -2.04 -23.03 5.76
CA GLU A 141 -0.74 -23.68 5.73
C GLU A 141 -0.32 -24.11 4.32
N PHE A 142 -1.32 -24.47 3.48
CA PHE A 142 -1.10 -24.95 2.10
C PHE A 142 -1.52 -23.93 1.04
N ASP A 143 -2.22 -22.86 1.45
CA ASP A 143 -2.80 -21.85 0.55
C ASP A 143 -3.80 -22.44 -0.47
N GLU A 144 -4.61 -23.43 0.00
CA GLU A 144 -5.51 -24.20 -0.85
C GLU A 144 -6.96 -24.19 -0.33
N TYR A 145 -7.91 -24.43 -1.24
CA TYR A 145 -9.35 -24.41 -0.98
C TYR A 145 -9.97 -25.79 -1.17
N TYR A 146 -10.87 -26.19 -0.28
CA TYR A 146 -11.53 -27.48 -0.26
C TYR A 146 -13.05 -27.34 -0.13
N ASP A 147 -13.80 -28.20 -0.79
CA ASP A 147 -15.26 -28.23 -0.63
C ASP A 147 -15.65 -28.85 0.73
N THR A 148 -14.93 -29.86 1.18
CA THR A 148 -15.16 -30.57 2.43
C THR A 148 -13.85 -30.86 3.19
N VAL A 149 -13.97 -31.30 4.44
CA VAL A 149 -12.82 -31.78 5.23
C VAL A 149 -12.30 -33.13 4.65
N ASP A 150 -13.14 -33.91 4.03
CA ASP A 150 -12.71 -35.18 3.41
C ASP A 150 -11.85 -34.91 2.16
N ASP A 151 -12.19 -33.89 1.34
CA ASP A 151 -11.37 -33.48 0.21
C ASP A 151 -9.99 -32.96 0.69
N PHE A 152 -9.97 -32.24 1.82
CA PHE A 152 -8.71 -31.84 2.45
C PHE A 152 -7.85 -33.05 2.84
N PHE A 153 -8.43 -34.10 3.44
CA PHE A 153 -7.68 -35.29 3.79
C PHE A 153 -7.15 -36.05 2.57
N GLU A 154 -7.94 -36.15 1.50
CA GLU A 154 -7.49 -36.77 0.25
C GLU A 154 -6.28 -36.03 -0.35
N ASP A 155 -6.34 -34.70 -0.39
CA ASP A 155 -5.24 -33.88 -0.89
C ASP A 155 -4.02 -33.96 0.02
N TYR A 156 -4.23 -33.95 1.35
CA TYR A 156 -3.15 -34.06 2.33
C TYR A 156 -2.38 -35.39 2.16
N ALA A 157 -3.09 -36.51 2.03
CA ALA A 157 -2.49 -37.82 1.79
C ALA A 157 -1.70 -37.87 0.47
N ALA A 158 -2.20 -37.22 -0.55
CA ALA A 158 -1.59 -37.24 -1.88
C ALA A 158 -0.32 -36.36 -1.99
N ASN A 159 -0.29 -35.22 -1.32
CA ASN A 159 0.67 -34.16 -1.61
C ASN A 159 1.52 -33.71 -0.41
N TYR A 160 1.10 -33.94 0.83
CA TYR A 160 1.73 -33.33 2.01
C TYR A 160 2.16 -34.32 3.10
N GLU A 161 1.67 -35.57 3.10
CA GLU A 161 1.92 -36.52 4.18
C GLU A 161 3.41 -36.83 4.40
N ASP A 162 4.16 -36.94 3.31
CA ASP A 162 5.59 -37.29 3.32
C ASP A 162 6.52 -36.06 3.48
N GLU A 163 5.98 -34.86 3.54
CA GLU A 163 6.77 -33.64 3.66
C GLU A 163 6.94 -33.24 5.14
N GLU A 164 8.11 -33.50 5.72
CA GLU A 164 8.49 -33.10 7.09
C GLU A 164 8.43 -31.56 7.33
N VAL A 165 8.25 -30.79 6.27
CA VAL A 165 8.26 -29.32 6.32
C VAL A 165 6.94 -28.74 6.79
N TYR A 166 5.84 -29.44 6.61
CA TYR A 166 4.51 -28.95 6.96
C TYR A 166 4.04 -29.45 8.32
N ASN A 167 3.66 -28.49 9.19
CA ASN A 167 2.92 -28.86 10.39
C ASN A 167 1.51 -29.27 10.02
N LYS A 168 0.99 -30.29 10.68
CA LYS A 168 -0.42 -30.70 10.52
C LYS A 168 -1.34 -29.52 10.87
N PRO A 169 -2.18 -29.03 9.93
CA PRO A 169 -3.13 -27.98 10.21
C PRO A 169 -4.10 -28.39 11.34
N GLU A 170 -4.43 -27.46 12.21
CA GLU A 170 -5.42 -27.70 13.28
C GLU A 170 -6.83 -27.32 12.85
N ARG A 171 -6.97 -26.52 11.80
CA ARG A 171 -8.24 -25.92 11.38
C ARG A 171 -8.27 -25.59 9.91
N LEU A 172 -9.47 -25.53 9.37
CA LEU A 172 -9.76 -24.95 8.06
C LEU A 172 -10.65 -23.72 8.26
N TRP A 173 -10.30 -22.63 7.59
CA TRP A 173 -11.06 -21.39 7.68
C TRP A 173 -12.29 -21.45 6.78
N VAL A 174 -13.44 -21.01 7.29
CA VAL A 174 -14.64 -20.83 6.46
C VAL A 174 -14.43 -19.65 5.53
N THR A 175 -14.81 -19.75 4.26
CA THR A 175 -14.68 -18.68 3.30
C THR A 175 -15.93 -17.80 3.24
N SER A 176 -15.75 -16.53 2.89
CA SER A 176 -16.82 -15.67 2.40
C SER A 176 -16.96 -15.83 0.89
N VAL A 177 -18.19 -15.74 0.41
CA VAL A 177 -18.50 -15.85 -1.03
C VAL A 177 -18.73 -14.46 -1.58
N GLU A 178 -17.97 -14.11 -2.62
CA GLU A 178 -18.23 -12.93 -3.41
C GLU A 178 -18.63 -13.32 -4.83
N LYS A 179 -19.61 -12.62 -5.37
CA LYS A 179 -20.09 -12.79 -6.73
C LYS A 179 -20.03 -11.45 -7.43
N ILE A 180 -20.05 -11.49 -8.75
CA ILE A 180 -20.17 -10.26 -9.52
C ILE A 180 -21.39 -9.46 -9.06
N SER A 181 -21.15 -8.19 -8.77
CA SER A 181 -22.17 -7.20 -8.44
C SER A 181 -21.88 -5.96 -9.27
N ILE A 182 -22.91 -5.38 -9.86
CA ILE A 182 -22.83 -4.16 -10.66
C ILE A 182 -23.83 -3.19 -10.06
N ASP A 183 -23.33 -2.08 -9.56
CA ASP A 183 -24.14 -1.01 -9.02
C ASP A 183 -24.62 -0.09 -10.15
N ALA A 184 -25.94 0.03 -10.30
CA ALA A 184 -26.55 0.81 -11.36
C ALA A 184 -26.17 2.30 -11.27
N TYR A 185 -26.11 2.84 -10.05
CA TYR A 185 -25.76 4.23 -9.84
C TYR A 185 -24.34 4.53 -10.33
N SER A 186 -23.37 3.71 -9.96
CA SER A 186 -21.97 3.83 -10.41
C SER A 186 -21.82 3.70 -11.92
N VAL A 187 -22.61 2.85 -12.57
CA VAL A 187 -22.62 2.72 -14.04
C VAL A 187 -23.11 4.02 -14.69
N ILE A 188 -24.19 4.59 -14.19
CA ILE A 188 -24.75 5.83 -14.71
C ILE A 188 -23.83 7.01 -14.42
N GLU A 189 -23.27 7.11 -13.20
CA GLU A 189 -22.31 8.14 -12.82
C GLU A 189 -21.12 8.18 -13.78
N ASN A 190 -20.49 7.01 -14.04
CA ASN A 190 -19.40 6.89 -15.01
C ASN A 190 -19.84 7.30 -16.44
N ALA A 191 -21.06 6.98 -16.83
CA ALA A 191 -21.60 7.37 -18.15
C ALA A 191 -21.83 8.89 -18.25
N CYS A 192 -22.09 9.56 -17.14
CA CYS A 192 -22.31 10.99 -17.08
C CYS A 192 -21.02 11.82 -16.95
N GLU A 193 -19.85 11.23 -16.65
CA GLU A 193 -18.58 11.96 -16.44
C GLU A 193 -18.19 12.92 -17.56
N GLY A 194 -18.61 12.68 -18.80
CA GLY A 194 -18.31 13.53 -19.94
C GLY A 194 -19.42 14.53 -20.30
N LEU A 195 -20.50 14.57 -19.54
CA LEU A 195 -21.67 15.40 -19.81
C LEU A 195 -21.65 16.70 -18.98
N HIS A 196 -22.75 17.46 -18.98
CA HIS A 196 -22.88 18.65 -18.15
C HIS A 196 -23.07 18.26 -16.66
N GLU A 197 -22.77 19.19 -15.76
CA GLU A 197 -22.72 18.95 -14.31
C GLU A 197 -24.03 18.42 -13.68
N ASP A 198 -25.18 18.80 -14.26
CA ASP A 198 -26.50 18.35 -13.77
C ASP A 198 -27.00 17.08 -14.49
N ALA A 199 -26.18 16.40 -15.29
CA ALA A 199 -26.64 15.27 -16.12
C ALA A 199 -27.22 14.14 -15.26
N MET A 200 -26.59 13.83 -14.14
CA MET A 200 -27.02 12.79 -13.23
C MET A 200 -28.37 13.13 -12.55
N GLU A 201 -28.60 14.39 -12.22
CA GLU A 201 -29.84 14.85 -11.57
C GLU A 201 -31.05 14.81 -12.51
N ASN A 202 -30.82 14.77 -13.83
CA ASN A 202 -31.87 14.68 -14.84
C ASN A 202 -32.32 13.24 -15.15
N ILE A 203 -31.75 12.24 -14.50
CA ILE A 203 -32.14 10.84 -14.65
C ILE A 203 -33.21 10.52 -13.60
N ASP A 204 -34.30 9.93 -14.04
CA ASP A 204 -35.41 9.56 -13.16
C ASP A 204 -34.99 8.42 -12.24
N GLU A 205 -35.22 8.55 -10.93
CA GLU A 205 -34.91 7.50 -9.92
C GLU A 205 -35.59 6.17 -10.26
N LYS A 206 -36.74 6.21 -10.92
CA LYS A 206 -37.46 5.01 -11.35
C LYS A 206 -36.66 4.26 -12.43
N ASP A 207 -36.06 4.97 -13.37
CA ASP A 207 -35.25 4.36 -14.45
C ASP A 207 -33.95 3.77 -13.87
N ILE A 208 -33.37 4.41 -12.84
CA ILE A 208 -32.23 3.87 -12.09
C ILE A 208 -32.62 2.55 -11.41
N ALA A 209 -33.76 2.51 -10.75
CA ALA A 209 -34.26 1.30 -10.08
C ALA A 209 -34.56 0.15 -11.07
N GLU A 210 -35.10 0.45 -12.24
CA GLU A 210 -35.31 -0.54 -13.29
C GLU A 210 -33.98 -1.12 -13.82
N LEU A 211 -32.96 -0.28 -13.96
CA LEU A 211 -31.61 -0.72 -14.34
C LEU A 211 -30.97 -1.58 -13.25
N GLU A 212 -31.12 -1.20 -11.98
CA GLU A 212 -30.62 -1.97 -10.84
C GLU A 212 -31.22 -3.38 -10.79
N GLU A 213 -32.57 -3.48 -10.93
CA GLU A 213 -33.24 -4.79 -10.98
C GLU A 213 -32.76 -5.62 -12.18
N PHE A 214 -32.55 -5.00 -13.34
CA PHE A 214 -32.01 -5.69 -14.51
C PHE A 214 -30.58 -6.22 -14.25
N LEU A 215 -29.69 -5.38 -13.73
CA LEU A 215 -28.32 -5.74 -13.44
C LEU A 215 -28.22 -6.83 -12.36
N ASP A 216 -29.02 -6.76 -11.30
CA ASP A 216 -29.12 -7.77 -10.28
C ASP A 216 -29.55 -9.12 -10.86
N ASN A 217 -30.57 -9.13 -11.71
CA ASN A 217 -31.06 -10.34 -12.37
C ASN A 217 -30.05 -10.90 -13.37
N TRP A 218 -29.27 -10.04 -14.01
CA TRP A 218 -28.18 -10.47 -14.88
C TRP A 218 -27.03 -11.07 -14.05
N CYS A 219 -26.59 -10.42 -12.98
CA CYS A 219 -25.54 -10.89 -12.08
C CYS A 219 -25.86 -12.27 -11.50
N LYS A 220 -27.11 -12.51 -11.06
CA LYS A 220 -27.56 -13.82 -10.53
C LYS A 220 -27.40 -14.97 -11.52
N LYS A 221 -27.39 -14.69 -12.83
CA LYS A 221 -27.20 -15.71 -13.88
C LYS A 221 -25.72 -16.05 -14.10
N GLN A 222 -24.79 -15.25 -13.58
CA GLN A 222 -23.36 -15.42 -13.79
C GLN A 222 -22.75 -16.38 -12.78
N THR A 223 -23.05 -17.67 -12.87
CA THR A 223 -22.62 -18.69 -11.89
C THR A 223 -21.11 -18.91 -11.85
N GLY A 224 -20.38 -18.62 -12.94
CA GLY A 224 -18.93 -18.79 -13.04
C GLY A 224 -18.11 -17.63 -12.43
N THR A 225 -18.75 -16.65 -11.79
CA THR A 225 -18.08 -15.48 -11.22
C THR A 225 -17.94 -15.54 -9.70
N THR A 226 -18.21 -16.68 -9.11
CA THR A 226 -18.08 -16.88 -7.67
C THR A 226 -16.61 -16.95 -7.27
N THR A 227 -16.21 -16.12 -6.31
CA THR A 227 -14.88 -16.11 -5.73
C THR A 227 -14.99 -16.32 -4.23
N TYR A 228 -14.06 -17.06 -3.67
CA TYR A 228 -14.01 -17.38 -2.26
C TYR A 228 -12.82 -16.67 -1.61
N TYR A 229 -13.06 -16.04 -0.45
CA TYR A 229 -12.01 -15.36 0.33
C TYR A 229 -11.97 -15.92 1.74
N PRO A 230 -10.79 -16.16 2.32
CA PRO A 230 -10.67 -16.62 3.70
C PRO A 230 -11.35 -15.63 4.67
N CYS A 231 -12.35 -16.13 5.41
CA CYS A 231 -13.04 -15.36 6.42
C CYS A 231 -12.56 -15.78 7.81
N TYR A 232 -11.52 -15.15 8.32
CA TYR A 232 -10.90 -15.50 9.61
C TYR A 232 -11.80 -15.27 10.84
N LYS A 233 -13.13 -15.31 10.67
CA LYS A 233 -14.12 -15.21 11.76
C LYS A 233 -14.62 -16.56 12.22
N GLN A 234 -14.59 -17.57 11.33
CA GLN A 234 -15.08 -18.91 11.59
C GLN A 234 -14.13 -19.96 11.05
N TYR A 235 -14.01 -21.07 11.74
CA TYR A 235 -13.19 -22.19 11.31
C TYR A 235 -13.82 -23.54 11.69
N VAL A 236 -13.47 -24.57 10.94
CA VAL A 236 -13.76 -25.98 11.26
C VAL A 236 -12.50 -26.58 11.88
N VAL A 237 -12.65 -27.29 13.00
CA VAL A 237 -11.55 -28.05 13.62
C VAL A 237 -11.32 -29.33 12.82
N ILE A 238 -10.08 -29.61 12.47
CA ILE A 238 -9.70 -30.85 11.79
C ILE A 238 -9.58 -31.96 12.84
N ASP A 239 -10.47 -32.96 12.73
CA ASP A 239 -10.36 -34.15 13.55
C ASP A 239 -9.47 -35.22 12.87
N TRP A 240 -8.19 -35.18 13.20
CA TRP A 240 -7.18 -36.08 12.65
C TRP A 240 -7.41 -37.58 12.98
N SER A 241 -8.36 -37.91 13.87
CA SER A 241 -8.73 -39.29 14.10
C SER A 241 -9.56 -39.90 12.95
N ARG A 242 -10.08 -39.06 12.06
CA ARG A 242 -10.80 -39.48 10.84
C ARG A 242 -9.86 -39.84 9.69
N TYR A 243 -8.61 -39.41 9.76
CA TYR A 243 -7.55 -39.69 8.81
C TYR A 243 -6.83 -40.98 9.15
#